data_a57662979f2d26ffac8e55696a8eba28
#
_entry.id   a57662979f2d26ffac8e55696a8eba28
#
_cell.length_a   1.000
_cell.length_b   1.000
_cell.length_c   1.000
_cell.angle_alpha   90.00
_cell.angle_beta   90.00
_cell.angle_gamma   90.00
#
_symmetry.space_group_name_H-M   'P 1'
#
loop_
_entity.id
_entity.type
_entity.pdbx_description
1 polymer ?
#
loop_
_entity_poly.entity_id
_entity_poly.type
_entity_poly.pdbx_seq_one_letter_code
_entity_poly.pdbx_strand_id
1 'polypeptide(L)'
;MEFGEEIADKAIELGFEELELGFHTTLEQVKGFKARLDQIPVGSVHAFCPVPISAPQGYPELYQLASLDDDARAIARVHVKKNIEFAADMGADAVVLHAGRVMCRGFFSRWDLKRRVKRGQKLVAAFKRELEQMLPILEKNKVTLGLENLPYLEGFPAEWEVKDLVGDWVKPWLDTGHDFVRRVNQWIDEASKISAEDVRPQTLDLSPIGLHISDSQGGDDHLPPGEGRVDFPALKTFAENARHVVFEPAPNVREDALKKGVEHLKRTWAL
;
A
#
# COMPACT_ATOMS: atom_id res chain seq x y z
N MET A 1 3.28 -23.96 6.82
CA MET A 1 2.36 -22.91 6.31
C MET A 1 1.34 -22.72 7.42
N GLU A 2 1.30 -21.55 8.04
CA GLU A 2 0.34 -21.28 9.13
C GLU A 2 -1.08 -21.19 8.54
N PHE A 3 -2.04 -21.73 9.27
CA PHE A 3 -3.45 -21.60 8.90
C PHE A 3 -3.96 -20.18 9.22
N GLY A 4 -4.97 -19.71 8.49
CA GLY A 4 -5.51 -18.36 8.71
C GLY A 4 -6.05 -18.15 10.13
N GLU A 5 -6.55 -19.19 10.78
CA GLU A 5 -6.96 -19.16 12.19
C GLU A 5 -5.79 -18.90 13.13
N GLU A 6 -4.65 -19.56 12.92
CA GLU A 6 -3.45 -19.38 13.74
C GLU A 6 -2.90 -17.96 13.62
N ILE A 7 -2.92 -17.39 12.41
CA ILE A 7 -2.49 -16.00 12.16
C ILE A 7 -3.44 -15.03 12.86
N ALA A 8 -4.75 -15.25 12.77
CA ALA A 8 -5.75 -14.41 13.43
C ALA A 8 -5.63 -14.49 14.96
N ASP A 9 -5.49 -15.69 15.53
CA ASP A 9 -5.32 -15.90 16.97
C ASP A 9 -4.04 -15.19 17.46
N LYS A 10 -2.95 -15.24 16.68
CA LYS A 10 -1.72 -14.54 16.99
C LYS A 10 -1.84 -13.01 16.91
N ALA A 11 -2.57 -12.48 15.94
CA ALA A 11 -2.85 -11.06 15.87
C ALA A 11 -3.63 -10.56 17.10
N ILE A 12 -4.62 -11.35 17.55
CA ILE A 12 -5.37 -11.06 18.78
C ILE A 12 -4.45 -11.07 20.01
N GLU A 13 -3.55 -12.06 20.14
CA GLU A 13 -2.57 -12.12 21.24
C GLU A 13 -1.63 -10.91 21.27
N LEU A 14 -1.27 -10.36 20.10
CA LEU A 14 -0.46 -9.17 19.97
C LEU A 14 -1.23 -7.87 20.23
N GLY A 15 -2.56 -7.97 20.35
CA GLY A 15 -3.44 -6.83 20.64
C GLY A 15 -3.80 -6.00 19.42
N PHE A 16 -3.80 -6.61 18.22
CA PHE A 16 -4.37 -6.00 17.03
C PHE A 16 -5.90 -6.10 17.05
N GLU A 17 -6.55 -5.06 16.54
CA GLU A 17 -8.01 -4.91 16.54
C GLU A 17 -8.62 -5.29 15.18
N GLU A 18 -7.83 -5.29 14.11
CA GLU A 18 -8.24 -5.69 12.77
C GLU A 18 -7.07 -6.31 11.99
N LEU A 19 -7.39 -7.01 10.90
CA LEU A 19 -6.43 -7.62 9.99
C LEU A 19 -6.43 -6.93 8.63
N GLU A 20 -5.27 -6.89 7.98
CA GLU A 20 -5.18 -6.78 6.54
C GLU A 20 -4.89 -8.16 5.93
N LEU A 21 -5.63 -8.52 4.87
CA LEU A 21 -5.32 -9.72 4.09
C LEU A 21 -4.36 -9.37 2.96
N GLY A 22 -3.10 -9.77 3.11
CA GLY A 22 -2.02 -9.47 2.17
C GLY A 22 -2.07 -10.28 0.87
N PHE A 23 -1.31 -9.84 -0.11
CA PHE A 23 -1.20 -10.46 -1.44
C PHE A 23 -0.51 -11.85 -1.44
N HIS A 24 -0.05 -12.33 -0.28
CA HIS A 24 0.42 -13.71 -0.08
C HIS A 24 -0.66 -14.64 0.49
N THR A 25 -1.81 -14.10 0.88
CA THR A 25 -2.89 -14.87 1.50
C THR A 25 -3.48 -15.87 0.52
N THR A 26 -3.46 -17.14 0.88
CA THR A 26 -4.02 -18.22 0.07
C THR A 26 -5.52 -18.40 0.30
N LEU A 27 -6.22 -19.06 -0.63
CA LEU A 27 -7.65 -19.42 -0.45
C LEU A 27 -7.89 -20.30 0.78
N GLU A 28 -6.92 -21.11 1.16
CA GLU A 28 -7.04 -21.94 2.36
C GLU A 28 -6.96 -21.10 3.64
N GLN A 29 -6.04 -20.13 3.68
CA GLN A 29 -5.95 -19.19 4.79
C GLN A 29 -7.20 -18.32 4.91
N VAL A 30 -7.80 -17.89 3.79
CA VAL A 30 -9.08 -17.15 3.80
C VAL A 30 -10.18 -17.89 4.54
N LYS A 31 -10.25 -19.24 4.42
CA LYS A 31 -11.24 -20.03 5.18
C LYS A 31 -11.01 -19.92 6.69
N GLY A 32 -9.76 -19.97 7.11
CA GLY A 32 -9.39 -19.79 8.52
C GLY A 32 -9.72 -18.39 9.03
N PHE A 33 -9.40 -17.33 8.27
CA PHE A 33 -9.78 -15.96 8.64
C PHE A 33 -11.30 -15.80 8.76
N LYS A 34 -12.07 -16.38 7.83
CA LYS A 34 -13.54 -16.36 7.91
C LYS A 34 -14.09 -16.99 9.20
N ALA A 35 -13.41 -17.97 9.76
CA ALA A 35 -13.80 -18.61 11.03
C ALA A 35 -13.50 -17.73 12.26
N ARG A 36 -12.81 -16.60 12.11
CA ARG A 36 -12.41 -15.68 13.19
C ARG A 36 -12.95 -14.25 13.03
N LEU A 37 -13.78 -13.98 12.00
CA LEU A 37 -14.29 -12.62 11.73
C LEU A 37 -15.13 -12.03 12.88
N ASP A 38 -15.70 -12.86 13.73
CA ASP A 38 -16.43 -12.44 14.95
C ASP A 38 -15.51 -12.01 16.09
N GLN A 39 -14.22 -12.36 16.03
CA GLN A 39 -13.21 -12.06 17.06
C GLN A 39 -12.27 -10.96 16.59
N ILE A 40 -11.87 -10.98 15.31
CA ILE A 40 -11.03 -9.96 14.69
C ILE A 40 -11.50 -9.71 13.26
N PRO A 41 -12.02 -8.50 12.96
CA PRO A 41 -12.48 -8.16 11.62
C PRO A 41 -11.32 -7.98 10.64
N VAL A 42 -11.64 -8.06 9.35
CA VAL A 42 -10.74 -7.63 8.27
C VAL A 42 -11.06 -6.17 7.94
N GLY A 43 -10.12 -5.27 8.13
CA GLY A 43 -10.26 -3.85 7.82
C GLY A 43 -9.90 -3.53 6.37
N SER A 44 -8.84 -4.15 5.85
CA SER A 44 -8.35 -3.91 4.50
C SER A 44 -7.89 -5.19 3.80
N VAL A 45 -7.78 -5.11 2.48
CA VAL A 45 -7.26 -6.18 1.63
C VAL A 45 -6.20 -5.61 0.70
N HIS A 46 -5.00 -6.14 0.76
CA HIS A 46 -3.94 -5.77 -0.19
C HIS A 46 -4.09 -6.55 -1.51
N ALA A 47 -4.17 -5.84 -2.62
CA ALA A 47 -4.30 -6.47 -3.93
C ALA A 47 -2.96 -7.16 -4.31
N PHE A 48 -2.97 -8.39 -4.80
CA PHE A 48 -4.11 -9.16 -5.25
C PHE A 48 -4.35 -10.34 -4.32
N CYS A 49 -5.33 -10.22 -3.47
CA CYS A 49 -5.72 -11.23 -2.48
C CYS A 49 -7.12 -11.79 -2.86
N PRO A 50 -7.37 -13.11 -2.72
CA PRO A 50 -6.38 -14.16 -2.46
C PRO A 50 -5.35 -14.31 -3.58
N VAL A 51 -4.17 -14.81 -3.24
CA VAL A 51 -3.08 -14.98 -4.21
C VAL A 51 -3.57 -15.74 -5.46
N PRO A 52 -3.37 -15.18 -6.67
CA PRO A 52 -3.82 -15.84 -7.89
C PRO A 52 -3.08 -17.16 -8.13
N ILE A 53 -3.81 -18.20 -8.55
CA ILE A 53 -3.23 -19.53 -8.85
C ILE A 53 -2.12 -19.42 -9.91
N SER A 54 -2.24 -18.47 -10.85
CA SER A 54 -1.24 -18.20 -11.90
C SER A 54 0.05 -17.57 -11.40
N ALA A 55 0.06 -17.05 -10.15
CA ALA A 55 1.22 -16.40 -9.53
C ALA A 55 1.26 -16.74 -8.03
N PRO A 56 1.52 -18.01 -7.67
CA PRO A 56 1.39 -18.50 -6.29
C PRO A 56 2.39 -17.87 -5.30
N GLN A 57 3.41 -17.19 -5.79
CA GLN A 57 4.35 -16.42 -4.95
C GLN A 57 3.73 -15.11 -4.42
N GLY A 58 2.64 -14.65 -5.05
CA GLY A 58 2.05 -13.34 -4.76
C GLY A 58 2.96 -12.18 -5.18
N TYR A 59 2.39 -11.21 -5.88
CA TYR A 59 3.09 -9.96 -6.21
C TYR A 59 2.06 -8.82 -6.19
N PRO A 60 2.28 -7.74 -5.44
CA PRO A 60 1.33 -6.63 -5.37
C PRO A 60 1.22 -5.87 -6.70
N GLU A 61 2.22 -6.02 -7.59
CA GLU A 61 2.25 -5.40 -8.91
C GLU A 61 1.98 -6.37 -10.07
N LEU A 62 1.40 -7.53 -9.78
CA LEU A 62 1.10 -8.55 -10.78
C LEU A 62 0.23 -8.01 -11.93
N TYR A 63 -0.74 -7.15 -11.61
CA TYR A 63 -1.63 -6.52 -12.56
C TYR A 63 -1.61 -5.00 -12.39
N GLN A 64 -1.14 -4.28 -13.40
CA GLN A 64 -0.94 -2.83 -13.32
C GLN A 64 -2.12 -2.09 -13.96
N LEU A 65 -3.02 -1.56 -13.13
CA LEU A 65 -4.19 -0.80 -13.58
C LEU A 65 -3.78 0.52 -14.26
N ALA A 66 -2.59 1.04 -13.96
CA ALA A 66 -2.03 2.24 -14.57
C ALA A 66 -1.14 1.96 -15.81
N SER A 67 -1.13 0.76 -16.37
CA SER A 67 -0.34 0.44 -17.56
C SER A 67 -0.73 1.32 -18.76
N LEU A 68 0.23 1.58 -19.67
CA LEU A 68 -0.07 2.21 -20.98
C LEU A 68 -0.55 1.20 -22.02
N ASP A 69 -0.43 -0.09 -21.74
CA ASP A 69 -0.95 -1.18 -22.55
C ASP A 69 -2.42 -1.41 -22.24
N ASP A 70 -3.29 -1.35 -23.25
CA ASP A 70 -4.74 -1.46 -23.09
C ASP A 70 -5.17 -2.88 -22.66
N ASP A 71 -4.52 -3.92 -23.17
CA ASP A 71 -4.82 -5.31 -22.81
C ASP A 71 -4.39 -5.61 -21.38
N ALA A 72 -3.22 -5.13 -20.97
CA ALA A 72 -2.75 -5.23 -19.59
C ALA A 72 -3.72 -4.54 -18.62
N ARG A 73 -4.22 -3.33 -18.97
CA ARG A 73 -5.24 -2.64 -18.14
C ARG A 73 -6.55 -3.40 -18.08
N ALA A 74 -7.01 -3.98 -19.21
CA ALA A 74 -8.24 -4.76 -19.23
C ALA A 74 -8.16 -5.96 -18.29
N ILE A 75 -7.02 -6.68 -18.26
CA ILE A 75 -6.76 -7.78 -17.33
C ILE A 75 -6.73 -7.26 -15.89
N ALA A 76 -5.98 -6.19 -15.62
CA ALA A 76 -5.86 -5.59 -14.30
C ALA A 76 -7.24 -5.18 -13.74
N ARG A 77 -8.08 -4.57 -14.57
CA ARG A 77 -9.44 -4.16 -14.21
C ARG A 77 -10.29 -5.33 -13.69
N VAL A 78 -10.21 -6.49 -14.34
CA VAL A 78 -10.93 -7.69 -13.90
C VAL A 78 -10.47 -8.13 -12.50
N HIS A 79 -9.16 -8.09 -12.25
CA HIS A 79 -8.60 -8.51 -10.97
C HIS A 79 -8.86 -7.50 -9.85
N VAL A 80 -8.72 -6.20 -10.12
CA VAL A 80 -9.04 -5.14 -9.14
C VAL A 80 -10.53 -5.20 -8.77
N LYS A 81 -11.42 -5.36 -9.75
CA LYS A 81 -12.85 -5.56 -9.46
C LYS A 81 -13.10 -6.75 -8.54
N LYS A 82 -12.48 -7.90 -8.82
CA LYS A 82 -12.59 -9.08 -7.95
C LYS A 82 -12.07 -8.82 -6.53
N ASN A 83 -11.00 -8.04 -6.38
CA ASN A 83 -10.48 -7.68 -5.07
C ASN A 83 -11.42 -6.75 -4.30
N ILE A 84 -12.07 -5.79 -4.96
CA ILE A 84 -13.08 -4.94 -4.34
C ILE A 84 -14.28 -5.78 -3.86
N GLU A 85 -14.78 -6.69 -4.70
CA GLU A 85 -15.86 -7.61 -4.35
C GLU A 85 -15.45 -8.55 -3.21
N PHE A 86 -14.22 -9.07 -3.23
CA PHE A 86 -13.68 -9.91 -2.16
C PHE A 86 -13.51 -9.15 -0.84
N ALA A 87 -13.01 -7.91 -0.87
CA ALA A 87 -12.92 -7.07 0.33
C ALA A 87 -14.29 -6.88 0.97
N ALA A 88 -15.32 -6.54 0.18
CA ALA A 88 -16.69 -6.44 0.67
C ALA A 88 -17.21 -7.75 1.27
N ASP A 89 -16.93 -8.91 0.64
CA ASP A 89 -17.30 -10.24 1.14
C ASP A 89 -16.62 -10.60 2.47
N MET A 90 -15.44 -10.03 2.74
CA MET A 90 -14.72 -10.17 4.00
C MET A 90 -15.12 -9.14 5.05
N GLY A 91 -15.96 -8.17 4.70
CA GLY A 91 -16.36 -7.06 5.57
C GLY A 91 -15.35 -5.91 5.61
N ALA A 92 -14.31 -5.96 4.80
CA ALA A 92 -13.31 -4.88 4.68
C ALA A 92 -13.88 -3.68 3.91
N ASP A 93 -13.47 -2.47 4.31
CA ASP A 93 -13.90 -1.24 3.68
C ASP A 93 -12.78 -0.54 2.86
N ALA A 94 -11.62 -1.18 2.74
CA ALA A 94 -10.52 -0.71 1.91
C ALA A 94 -9.83 -1.82 1.10
N VAL A 95 -9.35 -1.44 -0.10
CA VAL A 95 -8.41 -2.24 -0.91
C VAL A 95 -7.16 -1.42 -1.14
N VAL A 96 -6.00 -1.94 -0.72
CA VAL A 96 -4.70 -1.34 -1.02
C VAL A 96 -4.23 -1.78 -2.39
N LEU A 97 -3.75 -0.84 -3.21
CA LEU A 97 -3.34 -1.11 -4.58
C LEU A 97 -2.00 -0.44 -4.92
N HIS A 98 -1.03 -1.24 -5.35
CA HIS A 98 0.07 -0.78 -6.18
C HIS A 98 -0.47 -0.53 -7.61
N ALA A 99 -0.70 0.71 -7.98
CA ALA A 99 -1.38 1.01 -9.24
C ALA A 99 -0.55 0.69 -10.49
N GLY A 100 0.78 0.67 -10.37
CA GLY A 100 1.69 0.27 -11.45
C GLY A 100 3.05 0.93 -11.43
N ARG A 101 3.75 0.88 -12.56
CA ARG A 101 5.10 1.44 -12.74
C ARG A 101 5.22 2.28 -14.00
N VAL A 102 5.94 3.39 -13.89
CA VAL A 102 6.38 4.16 -15.06
C VAL A 102 7.64 3.52 -15.63
N MET A 103 7.48 2.66 -16.62
CA MET A 103 8.62 2.00 -17.27
C MET A 103 9.49 3.00 -18.01
N CYS A 104 10.68 3.27 -17.50
CA CYS A 104 11.75 4.02 -18.16
C CYS A 104 13.03 3.18 -18.15
N ARG A 105 13.74 3.11 -19.27
CA ARG A 105 15.04 2.43 -19.30
C ARG A 105 16.12 3.42 -18.83
N GLY A 106 16.96 3.01 -17.87
CA GLY A 106 18.17 3.73 -17.48
C GLY A 106 17.93 4.93 -16.55
N PHE A 107 17.52 4.70 -15.32
CA PHE A 107 17.26 5.71 -14.29
C PHE A 107 18.53 6.23 -13.60
N PHE A 108 19.50 6.74 -14.33
CA PHE A 108 20.73 7.25 -13.72
C PHE A 108 21.07 8.68 -14.14
N SER A 109 20.16 9.40 -14.80
CA SER A 109 20.41 10.75 -15.25
C SER A 109 19.20 11.66 -15.10
N ARG A 110 19.46 12.98 -14.98
CA ARG A 110 18.45 14.04 -14.96
C ARG A 110 17.46 13.98 -16.14
N TRP A 111 17.86 13.39 -17.28
CA TRP A 111 17.00 13.17 -18.44
C TRP A 111 15.95 12.10 -18.18
N ASP A 112 16.25 11.12 -17.37
CA ASP A 112 15.35 10.01 -17.07
C ASP A 112 14.22 10.47 -16.15
N LEU A 113 14.47 11.40 -15.22
CA LEU A 113 13.44 12.00 -14.42
C LEU A 113 12.44 12.82 -15.25
N LYS A 114 12.90 13.62 -16.21
CA LYS A 114 12.01 14.34 -17.14
C LYS A 114 11.15 13.36 -17.96
N ARG A 115 11.74 12.24 -18.38
CA ARG A 115 11.00 11.16 -19.05
C ARG A 115 10.01 10.51 -18.11
N ARG A 116 10.40 10.24 -16.86
CA ARG A 116 9.52 9.70 -15.82
C ARG A 116 8.28 10.58 -15.64
N VAL A 117 8.46 11.87 -15.42
CA VAL A 117 7.37 12.85 -15.26
C VAL A 117 6.46 12.86 -16.49
N LYS A 118 7.03 13.00 -17.70
CA LYS A 118 6.24 13.01 -18.95
C LYS A 118 5.46 11.71 -19.18
N ARG A 119 6.02 10.55 -18.82
CA ARG A 119 5.33 9.27 -18.93
C ARG A 119 4.29 9.11 -17.82
N GLY A 120 4.60 9.55 -16.60
CA GLY A 120 3.68 9.57 -15.48
C GLY A 120 2.39 10.32 -15.79
N GLN A 121 2.47 11.49 -16.43
CA GLN A 121 1.29 12.23 -16.89
C GLN A 121 0.40 11.41 -17.85
N LYS A 122 1.01 10.56 -18.70
CA LYS A 122 0.24 9.66 -19.56
C LYS A 122 -0.43 8.54 -18.75
N LEU A 123 0.27 8.02 -17.72
CA LEU A 123 -0.31 7.04 -16.81
C LEU A 123 -1.47 7.64 -16.02
N VAL A 124 -1.34 8.87 -15.52
CA VAL A 124 -2.43 9.59 -14.85
C VAL A 124 -3.67 9.61 -15.74
N ALA A 125 -3.53 10.01 -17.00
CA ALA A 125 -4.65 10.07 -17.94
C ALA A 125 -5.26 8.69 -18.25
N ALA A 126 -4.42 7.65 -18.36
CA ALA A 126 -4.90 6.28 -18.56
C ALA A 126 -5.60 5.75 -17.31
N PHE A 127 -4.99 5.94 -16.14
CA PHE A 127 -5.52 5.47 -14.87
C PHE A 127 -6.83 6.15 -14.48
N LYS A 128 -7.00 7.46 -14.75
CA LYS A 128 -8.28 8.15 -14.54
C LYS A 128 -9.43 7.46 -15.26
N ARG A 129 -9.24 7.06 -16.51
CA ARG A 129 -10.26 6.31 -17.26
C ARG A 129 -10.61 4.95 -16.65
N GLU A 130 -9.62 4.29 -16.04
CA GLU A 130 -9.86 3.04 -15.30
C GLU A 130 -10.59 3.30 -13.99
N LEU A 131 -10.21 4.35 -13.26
CA LEU A 131 -10.91 4.77 -12.03
C LEU A 131 -12.37 5.10 -12.29
N GLU A 132 -12.70 5.82 -13.37
CA GLU A 132 -14.07 6.10 -13.76
C GLU A 132 -14.92 4.83 -13.90
N GLN A 133 -14.31 3.72 -14.36
CA GLN A 133 -15.00 2.43 -14.45
C GLN A 133 -15.06 1.69 -13.11
N MET A 134 -14.12 1.96 -12.18
CA MET A 134 -14.10 1.34 -10.86
C MET A 134 -15.02 2.07 -9.87
N LEU A 135 -15.22 3.37 -10.00
CA LEU A 135 -16.01 4.17 -9.06
C LEU A 135 -17.39 3.57 -8.76
N PRO A 136 -18.23 3.16 -9.73
CA PRO A 136 -19.53 2.56 -9.43
C PRO A 136 -19.42 1.24 -8.65
N ILE A 137 -18.31 0.51 -8.81
CA ILE A 137 -18.07 -0.76 -8.13
C ILE A 137 -17.64 -0.49 -6.68
N LEU A 138 -16.75 0.47 -6.47
CA LEU A 138 -16.31 0.93 -5.15
C LEU A 138 -17.50 1.43 -4.32
N GLU A 139 -18.29 2.33 -4.89
CA GLU A 139 -19.48 2.89 -4.26
C GLU A 139 -20.52 1.82 -3.89
N LYS A 140 -20.84 0.92 -4.84
CA LYS A 140 -21.77 -0.19 -4.62
C LYS A 140 -21.34 -1.09 -3.46
N ASN A 141 -20.05 -1.38 -3.37
CA ASN A 141 -19.49 -2.27 -2.36
C ASN A 141 -19.09 -1.54 -1.07
N LYS A 142 -19.15 -0.20 -1.05
CA LYS A 142 -18.69 0.67 0.06
C LYS A 142 -17.22 0.39 0.43
N VAL A 143 -16.39 0.20 -0.58
CA VAL A 143 -14.95 -0.07 -0.45
C VAL A 143 -14.17 1.10 -1.01
N THR A 144 -13.19 1.60 -0.28
CA THR A 144 -12.27 2.66 -0.73
C THR A 144 -11.02 2.04 -1.33
N LEU A 145 -10.56 2.57 -2.45
CA LEU A 145 -9.29 2.18 -3.06
C LEU A 145 -8.16 3.03 -2.49
N GLY A 146 -7.25 2.42 -1.74
CA GLY A 146 -6.03 3.02 -1.22
C GLY A 146 -4.90 2.93 -2.24
N LEU A 147 -4.39 4.05 -2.74
CA LEU A 147 -3.25 4.08 -3.65
C LEU A 147 -1.96 4.20 -2.84
N GLU A 148 -1.17 3.13 -2.82
CA GLU A 148 0.03 3.06 -2.02
C GLU A 148 1.23 3.73 -2.71
N ASN A 149 2.05 4.45 -1.91
CA ASN A 149 3.34 4.97 -2.34
C ASN A 149 4.37 3.83 -2.41
N LEU A 150 5.22 3.84 -3.44
CA LEU A 150 6.21 2.79 -3.68
C LEU A 150 7.63 3.29 -3.41
N PRO A 151 8.58 2.41 -2.99
CA PRO A 151 9.92 2.83 -2.53
C PRO A 151 10.87 3.27 -3.66
N TYR A 152 10.47 3.15 -4.91
CA TYR A 152 11.30 3.42 -6.09
C TYR A 152 10.71 4.51 -7.00
N LEU A 153 11.58 5.18 -7.77
CA LEU A 153 11.21 6.31 -8.62
C LEU A 153 10.19 5.94 -9.72
N GLU A 154 10.20 4.71 -10.20
CA GLU A 154 9.25 4.19 -11.18
C GLU A 154 7.86 3.96 -10.61
N GLY A 155 7.71 3.92 -9.29
CA GLY A 155 6.43 3.70 -8.63
C GLY A 155 5.37 4.70 -9.10
N PHE A 156 4.16 4.23 -9.30
CA PHE A 156 3.01 5.04 -9.69
C PHE A 156 1.82 4.76 -8.77
N PRO A 157 1.13 5.79 -8.29
CA PRO A 157 1.45 7.21 -8.46
C PRO A 157 2.63 7.69 -7.61
N ALA A 158 3.36 8.65 -8.10
CA ALA A 158 4.28 9.42 -7.28
C ALA A 158 3.52 10.50 -6.51
N GLU A 159 4.15 11.12 -5.52
CA GLU A 159 3.54 12.11 -4.64
C GLU A 159 2.92 13.29 -5.42
N TRP A 160 3.58 13.74 -6.48
CA TRP A 160 3.08 14.82 -7.34
C TRP A 160 1.95 14.40 -8.29
N GLU A 161 1.70 13.09 -8.44
CA GLU A 161 0.66 12.52 -9.32
C GLU A 161 -0.59 12.16 -8.52
N VAL A 162 -0.45 11.76 -7.27
CA VAL A 162 -1.56 11.24 -6.46
C VAL A 162 -2.68 12.24 -6.27
N LYS A 163 -2.36 13.54 -6.13
CA LYS A 163 -3.36 14.63 -5.99
C LYS A 163 -4.37 14.70 -7.13
N ASP A 164 -3.95 14.26 -8.33
CA ASP A 164 -4.81 14.25 -9.51
C ASP A 164 -5.72 13.03 -9.58
N LEU A 165 -5.56 12.07 -8.68
CA LEU A 165 -6.21 10.76 -8.70
C LEU A 165 -7.18 10.54 -7.54
N VAL A 166 -7.04 11.31 -6.46
CA VAL A 166 -7.85 11.14 -5.25
C VAL A 166 -9.26 11.72 -5.39
N GLY A 167 -10.19 11.12 -4.65
CA GLY A 167 -11.60 11.50 -4.63
C GLY A 167 -12.30 10.80 -3.46
N ASP A 168 -13.62 10.72 -3.48
CA ASP A 168 -14.38 10.15 -2.36
C ASP A 168 -14.06 8.68 -2.12
N TRP A 169 -13.94 7.90 -3.18
CA TRP A 169 -13.67 6.46 -3.15
C TRP A 169 -12.24 6.06 -3.50
N VAL A 170 -11.35 7.02 -3.71
CA VAL A 170 -9.93 6.80 -4.01
C VAL A 170 -9.10 7.69 -3.11
N LYS A 171 -8.28 7.12 -2.26
CA LYS A 171 -7.48 7.85 -1.26
C LYS A 171 -6.02 7.44 -1.33
N PRO A 172 -5.08 8.25 -0.82
CA PRO A 172 -3.73 7.79 -0.61
C PRO A 172 -3.68 6.69 0.46
N TRP A 173 -2.74 5.79 0.32
CA TRP A 173 -2.29 4.87 1.35
C TRP A 173 -0.80 5.09 1.56
N LEU A 174 -0.36 5.31 2.80
CA LEU A 174 1.02 5.66 3.09
C LEU A 174 1.76 4.47 3.70
N ASP A 175 2.73 3.90 2.98
CA ASP A 175 3.76 3.08 3.59
C ASP A 175 4.91 3.94 4.10
N THR A 176 5.23 3.80 5.39
CA THR A 176 6.21 4.64 6.10
C THR A 176 7.65 4.28 5.75
N GLY A 177 7.93 3.01 5.52
CA GLY A 177 9.24 2.53 5.07
C GLY A 177 9.51 2.95 3.62
N HIS A 178 8.53 2.78 2.73
CA HIS A 178 8.63 3.23 1.33
C HIS A 178 8.89 4.74 1.23
N ASP A 179 8.17 5.54 2.02
CA ASP A 179 8.39 7.00 2.07
C ASP A 179 9.81 7.33 2.54
N PHE A 180 10.29 6.65 3.60
CA PHE A 180 11.64 6.83 4.10
C PHE A 180 12.70 6.45 3.05
N VAL A 181 12.57 5.28 2.41
CA VAL A 181 13.48 4.82 1.35
C VAL A 181 13.59 5.83 0.21
N ARG A 182 12.47 6.38 -0.23
CA ARG A 182 12.46 7.41 -1.29
C ARG A 182 13.17 8.68 -0.89
N ARG A 183 13.02 9.13 0.36
CA ARG A 183 13.66 10.35 0.88
C ARG A 183 15.16 10.18 1.05
N VAL A 184 15.60 9.02 1.56
CA VAL A 184 17.02 8.78 1.87
C VAL A 184 17.85 8.50 0.62
N ASN A 185 17.26 7.89 -0.40
CA ASN A 185 17.97 7.50 -1.62
C ASN A 185 18.24 8.67 -2.60
N GLN A 186 18.16 9.93 -2.15
CA GLN A 186 18.52 11.16 -2.91
C GLN A 186 17.80 11.34 -4.26
N TRP A 187 16.95 10.40 -4.67
CA TRP A 187 16.17 10.51 -5.90
C TRP A 187 15.26 11.75 -5.88
N ILE A 188 14.78 12.09 -4.67
CA ILE A 188 13.97 13.27 -4.41
C ILE A 188 14.79 14.55 -4.51
N ASP A 189 16.05 14.56 -4.00
CA ASP A 189 16.91 15.74 -4.08
C ASP A 189 17.34 16.10 -5.51
N GLU A 190 17.56 15.11 -6.35
CA GLU A 190 17.78 15.31 -7.78
C GLU A 190 16.49 15.75 -8.50
N ALA A 191 15.34 15.25 -8.08
CA ALA A 191 14.03 15.65 -8.55
C ALA A 191 13.63 17.04 -8.05
N SER A 192 13.95 17.40 -6.81
CA SER A 192 13.65 18.69 -6.18
C SER A 192 14.39 19.86 -6.83
N LYS A 193 15.50 19.58 -7.53
CA LYS A 193 16.12 20.55 -8.44
C LYS A 193 15.26 20.86 -9.67
N ILE A 194 14.15 20.17 -9.86
CA ILE A 194 13.16 20.47 -10.93
C ILE A 194 12.14 21.48 -10.46
N SER A 195 11.70 21.40 -9.22
CA SER A 195 11.10 22.48 -8.41
C SER A 195 11.00 21.98 -6.97
N ALA A 196 11.59 22.70 -6.02
CA ALA A 196 11.59 22.32 -4.61
C ALA A 196 10.17 22.37 -3.98
N GLU A 197 9.20 22.95 -4.65
CA GLU A 197 7.82 23.07 -4.21
C GLU A 197 6.96 21.84 -4.57
N ASP A 198 7.36 21.07 -5.60
CA ASP A 198 6.56 19.96 -6.14
C ASP A 198 6.90 18.58 -5.51
N VAL A 199 7.94 18.49 -4.69
CA VAL A 199 8.52 17.21 -4.25
C VAL A 199 8.42 16.96 -2.74
N ARG A 200 7.66 17.75 -2.01
CA ARG A 200 7.30 17.42 -0.62
C ARG A 200 6.30 16.26 -0.61
N PRO A 201 6.30 15.43 0.45
CA PRO A 201 5.34 14.32 0.56
C PRO A 201 3.92 14.85 0.65
N GLN A 202 3.34 15.13 -0.51
CA GLN A 202 1.95 15.60 -0.63
C GLN A 202 0.95 14.50 -0.24
N THR A 203 1.41 13.25 -0.10
CA THR A 203 0.59 12.15 0.40
C THR A 203 0.08 12.40 1.81
N LEU A 204 0.90 13.00 2.66
CA LEU A 204 0.52 13.36 4.03
C LEU A 204 -0.51 14.51 4.05
N ASP A 205 -0.36 15.50 3.17
CA ASP A 205 -1.31 16.62 3.04
C ASP A 205 -2.68 16.18 2.51
N LEU A 206 -2.76 15.01 1.88
CA LEU A 206 -3.98 14.46 1.28
C LEU A 206 -4.79 13.54 2.21
N SER A 207 -4.44 13.47 3.49
CA SER A 207 -5.12 12.66 4.51
C SER A 207 -5.26 11.20 4.07
N PRO A 208 -4.20 10.38 4.14
CA PRO A 208 -4.24 8.98 3.77
C PRO A 208 -5.32 8.24 4.56
N ILE A 209 -6.05 7.34 3.88
CA ILE A 209 -7.07 6.51 4.55
C ILE A 209 -6.44 5.44 5.43
N GLY A 210 -5.23 4.99 5.05
CA GLY A 210 -4.49 3.98 5.80
C GLY A 210 -2.99 4.21 5.75
N LEU A 211 -2.31 3.61 6.73
CA LEU A 211 -0.87 3.54 6.82
C LEU A 211 -0.41 2.10 6.89
N HIS A 212 0.61 1.75 6.10
CA HIS A 212 1.48 0.61 6.39
C HIS A 212 2.62 1.09 7.29
N ILE A 213 2.77 0.45 8.42
CA ILE A 213 3.80 0.76 9.39
C ILE A 213 4.93 -0.26 9.23
N SER A 214 5.97 0.18 8.58
CA SER A 214 7.23 -0.51 8.43
C SER A 214 8.39 0.43 8.74
N ASP A 215 9.50 -0.09 9.25
CA ASP A 215 10.73 0.67 9.47
C ASP A 215 11.76 0.35 8.38
N SER A 216 12.77 1.19 8.21
CA SER A 216 13.81 1.00 7.21
C SER A 216 15.13 1.63 7.61
N GLN A 217 16.22 1.02 7.18
CA GLN A 217 17.56 1.61 7.26
C GLN A 217 18.00 2.30 5.96
N GLY A 218 17.16 2.34 4.95
CA GLY A 218 17.40 2.96 3.64
C GLY A 218 17.21 2.02 2.46
N GLY A 219 16.90 0.75 2.70
CA GLY A 219 16.44 -0.25 1.73
C GLY A 219 14.93 -0.48 1.87
N ASP A 220 14.37 -1.27 0.99
CA ASP A 220 13.00 -1.78 1.07
C ASP A 220 12.98 -3.01 2.00
N ASP A 221 13.16 -2.76 3.28
CA ASP A 221 13.54 -3.80 4.27
C ASP A 221 12.34 -4.28 5.07
N HIS A 222 11.25 -3.51 5.16
CA HIS A 222 10.06 -3.76 6.00
C HIS A 222 10.42 -4.24 7.42
N LEU A 223 11.32 -3.48 8.08
CA LEU A 223 11.77 -3.80 9.44
C LEU A 223 10.66 -3.51 10.46
N PRO A 224 10.65 -4.24 11.60
CA PRO A 224 9.81 -3.86 12.73
C PRO A 224 10.13 -2.44 13.22
N PRO A 225 9.14 -1.66 13.64
CA PRO A 225 9.36 -0.33 14.20
C PRO A 225 10.37 -0.30 15.34
N GLY A 226 11.34 0.61 15.25
CA GLY A 226 12.45 0.74 16.17
C GLY A 226 13.73 0.00 15.76
N GLU A 227 13.73 -0.74 14.67
CA GLU A 227 14.92 -1.38 14.09
C GLU A 227 15.54 -0.59 12.93
N GLY A 228 14.85 0.46 12.45
CA GLY A 228 15.30 1.32 11.38
C GLY A 228 15.46 2.78 11.81
N ARG A 229 15.11 3.70 10.92
CA ARG A 229 15.35 5.15 11.04
C ARG A 229 14.12 5.98 10.73
N VAL A 230 12.95 5.39 10.56
CA VAL A 230 11.69 6.12 10.33
C VAL A 230 11.34 6.96 11.57
N ASP A 231 10.96 8.20 11.36
CA ASP A 231 10.56 9.11 12.43
C ASP A 231 9.09 8.89 12.82
N PHE A 232 8.81 7.82 13.57
CA PHE A 232 7.47 7.50 14.03
C PHE A 232 6.82 8.58 14.90
N PRO A 233 7.53 9.31 15.79
CA PRO A 233 6.95 10.46 16.48
C PRO A 233 6.28 11.46 15.54
N ALA A 234 6.91 11.80 14.41
CA ALA A 234 6.36 12.72 13.42
C ALA A 234 5.12 12.18 12.69
N LEU A 235 4.91 10.87 12.71
CA LEU A 235 3.78 10.20 12.04
C LEU A 235 2.54 10.05 12.94
N LYS A 236 2.65 10.34 14.25
CA LYS A 236 1.57 10.14 15.23
C LYS A 236 0.24 10.74 14.77
N THR A 237 0.24 12.03 14.39
CA THR A 237 -0.99 12.72 13.99
C THR A 237 -1.63 12.10 12.76
N PHE A 238 -0.84 11.54 11.85
CA PHE A 238 -1.37 10.84 10.67
C PHE A 238 -1.98 9.50 11.07
N ALA A 239 -1.33 8.76 11.96
CA ALA A 239 -1.86 7.50 12.49
C ALA A 239 -3.18 7.70 13.25
N GLU A 240 -3.27 8.76 14.07
CA GLU A 240 -4.49 9.09 14.80
C GLU A 240 -5.68 9.47 13.90
N ASN A 241 -5.42 9.96 12.69
CA ASN A 241 -6.46 10.39 11.74
C ASN A 241 -6.71 9.36 10.62
N ALA A 242 -5.86 8.36 10.46
CA ALA A 242 -6.05 7.30 9.49
C ALA A 242 -7.16 6.34 9.93
N ARG A 243 -7.92 5.82 8.98
CA ARG A 243 -8.93 4.79 9.21
C ARG A 243 -8.30 3.45 9.56
N HIS A 244 -7.17 3.14 8.92
CA HIS A 244 -6.42 1.89 9.09
C HIS A 244 -4.97 2.18 9.42
N VAL A 245 -4.42 1.47 10.41
CA VAL A 245 -3.00 1.50 10.75
C VAL A 245 -2.52 0.05 10.78
N VAL A 246 -1.89 -0.37 9.71
CA VAL A 246 -1.49 -1.75 9.47
C VAL A 246 -0.01 -1.92 9.76
N PHE A 247 0.32 -2.85 10.64
CA PHE A 247 1.70 -3.25 10.90
C PHE A 247 2.16 -4.23 9.81
N GLU A 248 3.09 -3.81 8.96
CA GLU A 248 3.54 -4.57 7.78
C GLU A 248 5.04 -4.90 7.81
N PRO A 249 5.49 -5.83 8.66
CA PRO A 249 6.86 -6.29 8.66
C PRO A 249 7.11 -7.31 7.55
N ALA A 250 8.40 -7.50 7.18
CA ALA A 250 8.78 -8.56 6.25
C ALA A 250 8.36 -9.95 6.76
N PRO A 251 7.98 -10.88 5.85
CA PRO A 251 7.42 -12.18 6.24
C PRO A 251 8.32 -13.08 7.10
N ASN A 252 9.63 -12.82 7.14
CA ASN A 252 10.63 -13.58 7.88
C ASN A 252 10.98 -12.96 9.24
N VAL A 253 10.26 -11.92 9.66
CA VAL A 253 10.50 -11.28 10.96
C VAL A 253 10.05 -12.21 12.09
N ARG A 254 10.91 -12.33 13.09
CA ARG A 254 10.65 -13.19 14.25
C ARG A 254 9.60 -12.57 15.16
N GLU A 255 8.83 -13.42 15.82
CA GLU A 255 7.76 -13.01 16.73
C GLU A 255 8.22 -12.07 17.85
N ASP A 256 9.40 -12.31 18.42
CA ASP A 256 9.93 -11.44 19.47
C ASP A 256 10.27 -10.03 18.97
N ALA A 257 10.67 -9.91 17.69
CA ALA A 257 10.90 -8.62 17.05
C ALA A 257 9.55 -7.91 16.73
N LEU A 258 8.52 -8.67 16.29
CA LEU A 258 7.17 -8.14 16.12
C LEU A 258 6.63 -7.55 17.43
N LYS A 259 6.70 -8.30 18.53
CA LYS A 259 6.29 -7.82 19.86
C LYS A 259 6.98 -6.53 20.27
N LYS A 260 8.31 -6.48 20.09
CA LYS A 260 9.10 -5.26 20.39
C LYS A 260 8.70 -4.09 19.51
N GLY A 261 8.42 -4.31 18.23
CA GLY A 261 7.95 -3.28 17.31
C GLY A 261 6.59 -2.70 17.73
N VAL A 262 5.65 -3.55 18.10
CA VAL A 262 4.34 -3.12 18.65
C VAL A 262 4.52 -2.32 19.94
N GLU A 263 5.35 -2.78 20.87
CA GLU A 263 5.65 -2.06 22.11
C GLU A 263 6.37 -0.72 21.84
N HIS A 264 7.24 -0.68 20.83
CA HIS A 264 7.89 0.57 20.41
C HIS A 264 6.87 1.60 19.95
N LEU A 265 5.93 1.22 19.09
CA LEU A 265 4.88 2.11 18.61
C LEU A 265 3.97 2.57 19.75
N LYS A 266 3.51 1.65 20.61
CA LYS A 266 2.68 1.99 21.78
C LYS A 266 3.35 3.03 22.66
N ARG A 267 4.65 2.90 22.94
CA ARG A 267 5.40 3.91 23.72
C ARG A 267 5.57 5.23 22.97
N THR A 268 5.88 5.16 21.68
CA THR A 268 6.16 6.33 20.84
C THR A 268 4.93 7.18 20.63
N TRP A 269 3.79 6.56 20.48
CA TRP A 269 2.50 7.23 20.24
C TRP A 269 1.67 7.42 21.51
N ALA A 270 2.11 6.85 22.65
CA ALA A 270 1.39 6.90 23.93
C ALA A 270 -0.04 6.30 23.84
N LEU A 271 -0.12 5.11 23.21
CA LEU A 271 -1.35 4.32 23.06
C LEU A 271 -1.56 3.40 24.26
#